data_2a93b87e77066ea7736941778f8c64fe
#
_entry.id   2a93b87e77066ea7736941778f8c64fe
#
_cell.length_a   1.000
_cell.length_b   1.000
_cell.length_c   1.000
_cell.angle_alpha   90.00
_cell.angle_beta   90.00
_cell.angle_gamma   90.00
#
_symmetry.space_group_name_H-M   'P 1'
#
loop_
_entity.id
_entity.type
_entity.pdbx_description
1 polymer ?
#
loop_
_entity_poly.entity_id
_entity_poly.type
_entity_poly.pdbx_seq_one_letter_code
_entity_poly.pdbx_strand_id
1 'polypeptide(L)'
;MFVREVEIVNTLGLHMRPAAKFVETANRYRAAVTVHKGDQEVNGKIITEMMLLEALPGTTLRLEGNGEDAEACLDALAEVVANFDKDEDSVGGTAQTDGNT
;
A
#
# COMPACT_ATOMS: atom_id res chain seq x y z
N MET A 1 5.01 -19.08 4.86
CA MET A 1 4.34 -17.77 5.06
C MET A 1 5.36 -16.75 5.48
N PHE A 2 5.32 -15.57 4.86
CA PHE A 2 6.19 -14.45 5.22
C PHE A 2 5.34 -13.34 5.82
N VAL A 3 5.92 -12.59 6.75
CA VAL A 3 5.24 -11.47 7.41
C VAL A 3 6.17 -10.26 7.39
N ARG A 4 5.61 -9.08 7.14
CA ARG A 4 6.38 -7.84 7.14
C ARG A 4 5.52 -6.72 7.72
N GLU A 5 6.09 -5.96 8.64
CA GLU A 5 5.37 -4.79 9.16
C GLU A 5 5.82 -3.54 8.42
N VAL A 6 4.87 -2.67 8.12
CA VAL A 6 5.14 -1.40 7.47
C VAL A 6 4.35 -0.31 8.16
N GLU A 7 4.83 0.92 8.06
CA GLU A 7 4.13 2.06 8.66
C GLU A 7 3.68 3.01 7.56
N ILE A 8 2.45 3.52 7.69
CA ILE A 8 1.92 4.54 6.77
C ILE A 8 2.62 5.86 7.11
N VAL A 9 3.47 6.34 6.21
CA VAL A 9 4.35 7.48 6.48
C VAL A 9 3.92 8.76 5.78
N ASN A 10 2.94 8.69 4.89
CA ASN A 10 2.50 9.86 4.14
C ASN A 10 1.44 10.65 4.89
N THR A 11 1.27 11.91 4.53
CA THR A 11 0.43 12.85 5.25
C THR A 11 -1.06 12.50 5.18
N LEU A 12 -1.52 12.00 4.04
CA LEU A 12 -2.94 11.73 3.83
C LEU A 12 -3.36 10.32 4.23
N GLY A 13 -2.39 9.46 4.60
CA GLY A 13 -2.70 8.08 4.92
C GLY A 13 -2.99 7.26 3.69
N LEU A 14 -3.68 6.14 3.87
CA LEU A 14 -3.96 5.20 2.78
C LEU A 14 -5.22 5.64 2.04
N HIS A 15 -5.05 6.53 1.06
CA HIS A 15 -6.15 6.97 0.21
C HIS A 15 -6.03 6.28 -1.15
N MET A 16 -6.87 6.69 -2.11
CA MET A 16 -7.03 5.96 -3.37
C MET A 16 -5.73 5.78 -4.15
N ARG A 17 -4.92 6.84 -4.28
CA ARG A 17 -3.72 6.76 -5.10
C ARG A 17 -2.66 5.79 -4.54
N PRO A 18 -2.23 5.91 -3.27
CA PRO A 18 -1.30 4.92 -2.74
C PRO A 18 -1.90 3.53 -2.64
N ALA A 19 -3.20 3.41 -2.36
CA ALA A 19 -3.84 2.10 -2.32
C ALA A 19 -3.80 1.44 -3.69
N ALA A 20 -4.03 2.21 -4.77
CA ALA A 20 -3.97 1.66 -6.13
C ALA A 20 -2.56 1.18 -6.45
N LYS A 21 -1.55 1.95 -6.04
CA LYS A 21 -0.15 1.56 -6.25
C LYS A 21 0.17 0.26 -5.51
N PHE A 22 -0.29 0.15 -4.28
CA PHE A 22 -0.09 -1.05 -3.48
C PHE A 22 -0.72 -2.27 -4.17
N VAL A 23 -1.98 -2.14 -4.55
CA VAL A 23 -2.72 -3.24 -5.18
C VAL A 23 -2.09 -3.63 -6.51
N GLU A 24 -1.70 -2.65 -7.31
CA GLU A 24 -1.05 -2.91 -8.60
C GLU A 24 0.23 -3.72 -8.39
N THR A 25 1.03 -3.32 -7.41
CA THR A 25 2.28 -4.02 -7.12
C THR A 25 2.01 -5.44 -6.63
N ALA A 26 1.05 -5.60 -5.71
CA ALA A 26 0.72 -6.93 -5.19
C ALA A 26 0.25 -7.86 -6.30
N ASN A 27 -0.46 -7.33 -7.28
CA ASN A 27 -0.99 -8.16 -8.38
C ASN A 27 0.06 -8.58 -9.40
N ARG A 28 1.29 -8.09 -9.29
CA ARG A 28 2.39 -8.57 -10.12
C ARG A 28 2.95 -9.90 -9.64
N TYR A 29 2.56 -10.34 -8.45
CA TYR A 29 3.08 -11.55 -7.83
C TYR A 29 1.96 -12.57 -7.70
N ARG A 30 2.34 -13.85 -7.62
CA ARG A 30 1.36 -14.92 -7.46
C ARG A 30 0.96 -15.14 -6.02
N ALA A 31 1.83 -14.75 -5.08
CA ALA A 31 1.56 -14.95 -3.67
C ALA A 31 0.27 -14.26 -3.26
N ALA A 32 -0.47 -14.89 -2.37
CA ALA A 32 -1.63 -14.26 -1.74
C ALA A 32 -1.12 -13.24 -0.73
N VAL A 33 -1.77 -12.09 -0.66
CA VAL A 33 -1.37 -11.00 0.24
C VAL A 33 -2.55 -10.65 1.12
N THR A 34 -2.35 -10.77 2.44
CA THR A 34 -3.32 -10.34 3.43
C THR A 34 -2.73 -9.17 4.19
N VAL A 35 -3.52 -8.12 4.39
CA VAL A 35 -3.07 -6.93 5.11
C VAL A 35 -3.87 -6.82 6.39
N HIS A 36 -3.17 -6.70 7.51
CA HIS A 36 -3.78 -6.63 8.83
C HIS A 36 -3.58 -5.25 9.44
N LYS A 37 -4.65 -4.70 9.97
CA LYS A 37 -4.61 -3.49 10.79
C LYS A 37 -5.37 -3.80 12.07
N GLY A 38 -4.64 -4.04 13.16
CA GLY A 38 -5.27 -4.52 14.39
C GLY A 38 -6.00 -5.83 14.13
N ASP A 39 -7.28 -5.86 14.46
CA ASP A 39 -8.11 -7.06 14.26
C ASP A 39 -8.71 -7.15 12.87
N GLN A 40 -8.52 -6.12 12.06
CA GLN A 40 -9.09 -6.07 10.72
C GLN A 40 -8.13 -6.69 9.73
N GLU A 41 -8.65 -7.50 8.81
CA GLU A 41 -7.80 -8.04 7.75
C GLU A 41 -8.51 -7.93 6.40
N VAL A 42 -7.73 -7.66 5.36
CA VAL A 42 -8.27 -7.48 4.01
C VAL A 42 -7.34 -8.13 2.99
N ASN A 43 -7.84 -8.33 1.79
CA ASN A 43 -7.06 -8.86 0.68
C ASN A 43 -6.26 -7.71 0.06
N GLY A 44 -4.93 -7.81 0.09
CA GLY A 44 -4.04 -6.76 -0.41
C GLY A 44 -4.06 -6.61 -1.93
N LYS A 45 -4.79 -7.46 -2.64
CA LYS A 45 -4.91 -7.39 -4.09
C LYS A 45 -6.22 -6.78 -4.57
N ILE A 46 -7.07 -6.33 -3.63
CA ILE A 46 -8.38 -5.78 -3.94
C ILE A 46 -8.46 -4.37 -3.37
N ILE A 47 -8.54 -3.37 -4.26
CA ILE A 47 -8.45 -1.97 -3.83
C ILE A 47 -9.61 -1.56 -2.93
N THR A 48 -10.82 -2.05 -3.21
CA THR A 48 -11.97 -1.69 -2.37
C THR A 48 -11.80 -2.22 -0.95
N GLU A 49 -11.17 -3.38 -0.80
CA GLU A 49 -10.88 -3.92 0.54
C GLU A 49 -9.80 -3.10 1.23
N MET A 50 -8.75 -2.73 0.51
CA MET A 50 -7.68 -1.91 1.08
C MET A 50 -8.22 -0.59 1.61
N MET A 51 -9.19 0.01 0.91
CA MET A 51 -9.78 1.27 1.34
C MET A 51 -10.57 1.13 2.64
N LEU A 52 -11.09 -0.06 2.93
CA LEU A 52 -11.82 -0.31 4.18
C LEU A 52 -10.94 -0.19 5.42
N LEU A 53 -9.63 -0.29 5.25
CA LEU A 53 -8.70 -0.17 6.39
C LEU A 53 -8.71 1.23 6.99
N GLU A 54 -8.97 2.26 6.18
CA GLU A 54 -8.95 3.65 6.63
C GLU A 54 -7.67 3.95 7.42
N ALA A 55 -6.54 3.48 6.89
CA ALA A 55 -5.27 3.58 7.62
C ALA A 55 -4.75 5.01 7.60
N LEU A 56 -4.64 5.60 8.78
CA LEU A 56 -4.19 6.98 8.96
C LEU A 56 -2.67 7.03 9.03
N PRO A 57 -2.08 8.23 8.87
CA PRO A 57 -0.62 8.38 9.04
C PRO A 57 -0.19 7.83 10.40
N GLY A 58 0.92 7.11 10.41
CA GLY A 58 1.44 6.49 11.62
C GLY A 58 0.90 5.11 11.91
N THR A 59 -0.11 4.65 11.16
CA THR A 59 -0.66 3.32 11.33
C THR A 59 0.37 2.26 10.92
N THR A 60 0.52 1.21 11.72
CA THR A 60 1.33 0.06 11.37
C THR A 60 0.42 -1.00 10.75
N LEU A 61 0.80 -1.47 9.57
CA LEU A 61 0.13 -2.57 8.91
C LEU A 61 1.02 -3.79 8.92
N ARG A 62 0.41 -4.97 9.10
CA ARG A 62 1.15 -6.23 8.99
C ARG A 62 0.78 -6.89 7.68
N LEU A 63 1.77 -7.11 6.85
CA LEU A 63 1.59 -7.76 5.55
C LEU A 63 1.93 -9.23 5.69
N GLU A 64 1.06 -10.08 5.19
CA GLU A 64 1.25 -11.52 5.23
C GLU A 64 1.22 -12.04 3.79
N GLY A 65 2.24 -12.80 3.41
CA GLY A 65 2.35 -13.32 2.06
C GLY A 65 2.47 -14.84 2.05
N ASN A 66 1.74 -15.50 1.17
CA ASN A 66 1.78 -16.95 1.01
C ASN A 66 1.97 -17.28 -0.46
N GLY A 67 3.03 -18.00 -0.77
CA GLY A 67 3.34 -18.42 -2.14
C GLY A 67 4.84 -18.40 -2.38
N GLU A 68 5.25 -18.92 -3.54
CA GLU A 68 6.67 -19.06 -3.84
C GLU A 68 7.38 -17.70 -3.91
N ASP A 69 6.70 -16.67 -4.41
CA ASP A 69 7.30 -15.35 -4.57
C ASP A 69 6.87 -14.39 -3.45
N ALA A 70 6.40 -14.94 -2.32
CA ALA A 70 5.87 -14.11 -1.23
C ALA A 70 6.91 -13.16 -0.66
N GLU A 71 8.14 -13.62 -0.47
CA GLU A 71 9.17 -12.76 0.10
C GLU A 71 9.45 -11.57 -0.80
N ALA A 72 9.64 -11.82 -2.10
CA ALA A 72 9.88 -10.75 -3.06
C ALA A 72 8.67 -9.80 -3.11
N CYS A 73 7.48 -10.35 -3.03
CA CYS A 73 6.26 -9.57 -3.04
C CYS A 73 6.21 -8.61 -1.85
N LEU A 74 6.44 -9.12 -0.65
CA LEU A 74 6.39 -8.29 0.55
C LEU A 74 7.49 -7.24 0.56
N ASP A 75 8.68 -7.57 0.04
CA ASP A 75 9.76 -6.60 -0.09
C ASP A 75 9.34 -5.44 -1.00
N ALA A 76 8.71 -5.77 -2.14
CA ALA A 76 8.26 -4.75 -3.08
C ALA A 76 7.16 -3.89 -2.45
N LEU A 77 6.24 -4.51 -1.71
CA LEU A 77 5.16 -3.77 -1.07
C LEU A 77 5.68 -2.86 0.04
N ALA A 78 6.67 -3.31 0.79
CA ALA A 78 7.28 -2.49 1.82
C ALA A 78 7.90 -1.24 1.20
N GLU A 79 8.53 -1.39 0.05
CA GLU A 79 9.13 -0.25 -0.64
C GLU A 79 8.06 0.71 -1.14
N VAL A 80 6.96 0.18 -1.66
CA VAL A 80 5.86 1.02 -2.13
C VAL A 80 5.31 1.86 -0.97
N VAL A 81 5.10 1.23 0.19
CA VAL A 81 4.58 1.96 1.36
C VAL A 81 5.57 3.03 1.81
N ALA A 82 6.86 2.71 1.80
CA ALA A 82 7.89 3.66 2.21
C ALA A 82 7.95 4.89 1.29
N ASN A 83 7.42 4.78 0.08
CA ASN A 83 7.44 5.86 -0.90
C ASN A 83 6.07 6.52 -1.10
N PHE A 84 5.10 6.24 -0.23
CA PHE A 84 3.76 6.82 -0.37
C PHE A 84 3.79 8.35 -0.35
N ASP A 85 4.67 8.94 0.44
CA ASP A 85 4.79 10.39 0.50
C ASP A 85 5.26 10.97 -0.83
N LYS A 86 6.09 10.24 -1.56
CA LYS A 86 6.54 10.67 -2.88
C LYS A 86 5.40 10.65 -3.89
N ASP A 87 4.49 9.68 -3.76
CA ASP A 87 3.33 9.63 -4.62
C ASP A 87 2.43 10.85 -4.39
N GLU A 88 2.29 11.29 -3.15
CA GLU A 88 1.54 12.51 -2.83
C GLU A 88 2.21 13.74 -3.41
N ASP A 89 3.52 13.84 -3.25
CA ASP A 89 4.28 14.96 -3.79
C ASP A 89 4.14 15.05 -5.29
N SER A 90 4.15 13.89 -5.95
CA SER A 90 3.97 13.79 -7.38
C SER A 90 2.62 14.38 -7.81
N VAL A 91 1.57 14.09 -7.06
CA VAL A 91 0.25 14.65 -7.31
C VAL A 91 0.25 16.16 -7.10
N GLY A 92 0.83 16.58 -5.99
CA GLY A 92 0.87 18.00 -5.67
C GLY A 92 1.67 18.79 -6.67
N GLY A 93 2.74 18.20 -7.18
CA GLY A 93 3.61 18.88 -8.13
C GLY A 93 2.97 19.15 -9.48
N THR A 94 1.94 18.43 -9.86
CA THR A 94 1.29 18.64 -11.14
C THR A 94 0.16 19.64 -11.07
N ALA A 95 -0.21 19.97 -10.00
CA ALA A 95 -1.36 20.84 -9.81
C ALA A 95 -1.28 22.14 -10.62
N GLN A 96 -0.86 21.31 -10.88
CA GLN A 96 -0.83 21.73 -11.36
C GLN A 96 -0.92 22.17 -11.97
N THR A 97 -0.89 22.20 -12.23
CA THR A 97 -0.75 22.49 -12.82
C THR A 97 -0.92 22.67 -13.46
N ASP A 98 -1.23 22.46 -13.65
CA ASP A 98 -1.35 22.48 -14.19
C ASP A 98 -1.62 22.65 -14.56
N GLY A 99 -1.99 22.95 -14.55
CA GLY A 99 -2.21 22.95 -14.70
C GLY A 99 -2.50 22.98 -15.11
N ASN A 100 -2.65 23.05 -15.28
CA ASN A 100 -2.85 22.93 -15.42
C ASN A 100 -2.99 22.85 -15.58
N THR A 101 -3.18 22.94 -15.65
CA THR A 101 -3.21 22.81 -15.60
C THR A 101 -3.26 22.85 -15.61
#